data_20a772def3308835cea684092d980589
#
_entry.id   20a772def3308835cea684092d980589
#
_cell.length_a   1.000
_cell.length_b   1.000
_cell.length_c   1.000
_cell.angle_alpha   90.00
_cell.angle_beta   90.00
_cell.angle_gamma   90.00
#
_symmetry.space_group_name_H-M   'P 1'
#
loop_
_entity.id
_entity.type
_entity.pdbx_description
1 polymer ?
#
loop_
_entity_poly.entity_id
_entity_poly.type
_entity_poly.pdbx_seq_one_letter_code
_entity_poly.pdbx_strand_id
1 'polypeptide(L)'
;VGRLINLTNGATSEEDDERDPTGVGPAQDVSGLALRLFPDVAPELARVATNSLVELASLAKEKDDKAPLLAARAHAFFRGLPGLWACSDPHCSRVAKERREDWGGHLPPTGALYAQPRRTCECDARVFEVHTCRSCGSAYFKAFSFDPDSPDYLWAEDVGEVDGVDGVVQPVFLALEEPPAGSGARLDYLDPVSGRVGSRSKLARQIWLPPIGQKDSPAGKFQNCPRCGARGDDIMDHVTKGDEPFQEIVSSQLLEQPPRPDVATPLKGRKTLIFSDGRQAASRLA
;
A
#
# COMPACT_ATOMS: atom_id res chain seq x y z
N VAL A 1 -8.40 37.38 -8.51
CA VAL A 1 -8.10 36.49 -9.64
C VAL A 1 -6.76 36.88 -10.28
N GLY A 2 -6.57 38.14 -10.74
CA GLY A 2 -5.31 38.58 -11.33
C GLY A 2 -4.08 38.36 -10.44
N ARG A 3 -4.20 38.59 -9.11
CA ARG A 3 -3.13 38.31 -8.14
C ARG A 3 -2.83 36.82 -8.01
N LEU A 4 -3.85 35.95 -8.06
CA LEU A 4 -3.66 34.51 -8.02
C LEU A 4 -2.91 34.02 -9.26
N ILE A 5 -3.32 34.47 -10.44
CA ILE A 5 -2.67 34.10 -11.72
C ILE A 5 -1.20 34.52 -11.70
N ASN A 6 -0.87 35.72 -11.27
CA ASN A 6 0.51 36.18 -11.18
C ASN A 6 1.33 35.37 -10.18
N LEU A 7 0.76 34.95 -9.05
CA LEU A 7 1.43 34.14 -8.06
C LEU A 7 1.64 32.69 -8.53
N THR A 8 0.68 32.11 -9.25
CA THR A 8 0.80 30.76 -9.81
C THR A 8 1.76 30.68 -10.98
N ASN A 9 1.92 31.79 -11.74
CA ASN A 9 2.88 31.87 -12.84
C ASN A 9 4.30 32.23 -12.37
N GLY A 10 4.57 32.28 -11.07
CA GLY A 10 5.90 32.52 -10.54
C GLY A 10 6.45 33.92 -10.76
N ALA A 11 5.60 34.90 -11.13
CA ALA A 11 6.02 36.30 -11.28
C ALA A 11 6.47 36.86 -9.93
N THR A 12 7.74 36.73 -9.62
CA THR A 12 8.45 37.45 -8.57
C THR A 12 8.87 38.83 -9.09
N SER A 13 9.02 39.76 -8.16
CA SER A 13 9.45 41.13 -8.33
C SER A 13 10.56 41.34 -9.39
N GLU A 14 10.56 42.46 -10.00
CA GLU A 14 11.29 43.08 -11.12
C GLU A 14 12.81 42.80 -11.31
N GLU A 15 13.41 41.81 -10.66
CA GLU A 15 14.88 41.60 -10.70
C GLU A 15 15.35 40.30 -11.40
N ASP A 16 14.46 39.41 -11.83
CA ASP A 16 14.86 38.17 -12.56
C ASP A 16 14.40 38.21 -14.03
N ASP A 17 15.18 38.86 -14.88
CA ASP A 17 14.92 39.02 -16.31
C ASP A 17 15.45 37.85 -17.17
N GLU A 18 15.53 36.64 -16.59
CA GLU A 18 15.74 35.40 -17.37
C GLU A 18 14.41 34.65 -17.48
N ARG A 19 13.50 35.18 -18.32
CA ARG A 19 12.20 34.53 -18.60
C ARG A 19 12.42 33.24 -19.33
N ASP A 20 12.06 32.12 -18.66
CA ASP A 20 11.78 30.88 -19.35
C ASP A 20 10.84 31.15 -20.53
N PRO A 21 11.26 30.84 -21.77
CA PRO A 21 10.49 31.12 -23.00
C PRO A 21 9.11 30.40 -23.00
N THR A 22 8.86 29.47 -22.08
CA THR A 22 7.56 28.79 -21.92
C THR A 22 6.55 29.59 -21.08
N GLY A 23 6.99 30.64 -20.37
CA GLY A 23 6.14 31.46 -19.52
C GLY A 23 5.55 30.71 -18.27
N VAL A 24 6.07 29.51 -18.01
CA VAL A 24 5.66 28.68 -16.88
C VAL A 24 6.66 28.88 -15.75
N GLY A 25 6.22 29.47 -14.66
CA GLY A 25 7.05 29.60 -13.44
C GLY A 25 7.37 28.25 -12.80
N PRO A 26 8.34 28.22 -11.89
CA PRO A 26 8.71 26.99 -11.18
C PRO A 26 7.54 26.43 -10.41
N ALA A 27 7.48 25.09 -10.28
CA ALA A 27 6.47 24.41 -9.48
C ALA A 27 6.53 24.90 -8.02
N GLN A 28 5.36 25.22 -7.46
CA GLN A 28 5.23 25.71 -6.10
C GLN A 28 4.40 24.73 -5.28
N ASP A 29 4.81 24.56 -4.02
CA ASP A 29 4.01 23.82 -3.05
C ASP A 29 2.77 24.64 -2.65
N VAL A 30 1.64 23.95 -2.46
CA VAL A 30 0.36 24.58 -2.06
C VAL A 30 0.49 25.32 -0.73
N SER A 31 1.27 24.81 0.21
CA SER A 31 1.49 25.47 1.50
C SER A 31 2.25 26.77 1.35
N GLY A 32 3.27 26.81 0.49
CA GLY A 32 3.99 28.04 0.15
C GLY A 32 3.10 29.05 -0.55
N LEU A 33 2.26 28.62 -1.48
CA LEU A 33 1.27 29.47 -2.14
C LEU A 33 0.25 30.02 -1.13
N ALA A 34 -0.21 29.21 -0.17
CA ALA A 34 -1.16 29.62 0.85
C ALA A 34 -0.63 30.75 1.74
N LEU A 35 0.63 30.64 2.18
CA LEU A 35 1.27 31.69 2.99
C LEU A 35 1.44 33.02 2.22
N ARG A 36 1.65 32.96 0.92
CA ARG A 36 1.75 34.14 0.05
C ARG A 36 0.39 34.80 -0.23
N LEU A 37 -0.66 33.98 -0.37
CA LEU A 37 -2.03 34.49 -0.59
C LEU A 37 -2.66 35.03 0.68
N PHE A 38 -2.39 34.41 1.81
CA PHE A 38 -3.00 34.68 3.11
C PHE A 38 -1.93 34.81 4.22
N PRO A 39 -1.05 35.83 4.16
CA PRO A 39 0.10 35.96 5.08
C PRO A 39 -0.31 36.15 6.55
N ASP A 40 -1.50 36.71 6.80
CA ASP A 40 -2.00 37.04 8.15
C ASP A 40 -2.96 35.99 8.71
N VAL A 41 -3.06 34.81 8.04
CA VAL A 41 -3.98 33.73 8.42
C VAL A 41 -3.20 32.53 8.93
N ALA A 42 -3.76 31.82 9.93
CA ALA A 42 -3.15 30.59 10.43
C ALA A 42 -2.89 29.60 9.28
N PRO A 43 -1.72 28.92 9.22
CA PRO A 43 -1.27 28.12 8.08
C PRO A 43 -2.29 27.08 7.60
N GLU A 44 -2.95 26.37 8.51
CA GLU A 44 -3.96 25.38 8.17
C GLU A 44 -5.19 26.00 7.50
N LEU A 45 -5.67 27.14 8.02
CA LEU A 45 -6.79 27.86 7.45
C LEU A 45 -6.42 28.51 6.10
N ALA A 46 -5.21 29.04 5.99
CA ALA A 46 -4.65 29.55 4.73
C ALA A 46 -4.61 28.48 3.64
N ARG A 47 -4.21 27.25 4.00
CA ARG A 47 -4.18 26.08 3.08
C ARG A 47 -5.58 25.70 2.61
N VAL A 48 -6.55 25.62 3.52
CA VAL A 48 -7.95 25.32 3.18
C VAL A 48 -8.52 26.42 2.27
N ALA A 49 -8.30 27.68 2.60
CA ALA A 49 -8.76 28.82 1.80
C ALA A 49 -8.14 28.82 0.40
N THR A 50 -6.85 28.47 0.29
CA THR A 50 -6.15 28.36 -0.99
C THR A 50 -6.72 27.23 -1.85
N ASN A 51 -6.95 26.04 -1.29
CA ASN A 51 -7.57 24.94 -2.00
C ASN A 51 -8.96 25.32 -2.54
N SER A 52 -9.81 25.90 -1.68
CA SER A 52 -11.15 26.37 -2.09
C SER A 52 -11.08 27.44 -3.18
N LEU A 53 -10.11 28.36 -3.09
CA LEU A 53 -9.93 29.41 -4.10
C LEU A 53 -9.49 28.82 -5.46
N VAL A 54 -8.57 27.85 -5.45
CA VAL A 54 -8.12 27.13 -6.66
C VAL A 54 -9.29 26.36 -7.27
N GLU A 55 -10.06 25.64 -6.46
CA GLU A 55 -11.24 24.91 -6.90
C GLU A 55 -12.28 25.84 -7.53
N LEU A 56 -12.67 26.92 -6.85
CA LEU A 56 -13.61 27.90 -7.37
C LEU A 56 -13.11 28.55 -8.66
N ALA A 57 -11.83 28.91 -8.74
CA ALA A 57 -11.25 29.52 -9.93
C ALA A 57 -11.18 28.56 -11.12
N SER A 58 -11.05 27.24 -10.85
CA SER A 58 -11.07 26.21 -11.88
C SER A 58 -12.47 25.95 -12.45
N LEU A 59 -13.52 26.30 -11.72
CA LEU A 59 -14.91 26.18 -12.15
C LEU A 59 -15.47 27.48 -12.73
N ALA A 60 -15.05 28.61 -12.16
CA ALA A 60 -15.56 29.92 -12.53
C ALA A 60 -15.12 30.33 -13.94
N LYS A 61 -16.04 30.90 -14.68
CA LYS A 61 -15.82 31.43 -16.04
C LYS A 61 -16.25 32.87 -16.11
N GLU A 62 -15.61 33.63 -16.98
CA GLU A 62 -16.01 35.01 -17.24
C GLU A 62 -17.34 35.08 -18.01
N LYS A 63 -17.55 34.09 -18.92
CA LYS A 63 -18.78 33.83 -19.65
C LYS A 63 -18.88 32.30 -19.88
N ASP A 64 -20.10 31.82 -20.13
CA ASP A 64 -20.36 30.36 -20.30
C ASP A 64 -19.55 29.71 -21.43
N ASP A 65 -19.23 30.47 -22.48
CA ASP A 65 -18.45 30.02 -23.64
C ASP A 65 -16.93 30.16 -23.46
N LYS A 66 -16.47 30.76 -22.35
CA LYS A 66 -15.04 30.99 -22.08
C LYS A 66 -14.41 29.83 -21.28
N ALA A 67 -13.09 29.73 -21.40
CA ALA A 67 -12.30 28.85 -20.56
C ALA A 67 -12.43 29.26 -19.08
N PRO A 68 -12.20 28.32 -18.13
CA PRO A 68 -12.13 28.64 -16.71
C PRO A 68 -11.11 29.74 -16.43
N LEU A 69 -11.34 30.52 -15.37
CA LEU A 69 -10.41 31.57 -14.92
C LEU A 69 -9.04 31.02 -14.54
N LEU A 70 -8.99 29.79 -14.06
CA LEU A 70 -7.77 29.05 -13.79
C LEU A 70 -7.88 27.68 -14.49
N ALA A 71 -7.07 27.45 -15.51
CA ALA A 71 -6.97 26.13 -16.13
C ALA A 71 -6.19 25.19 -15.19
N ALA A 72 -6.92 24.38 -14.43
CA ALA A 72 -6.32 23.44 -13.51
C ALA A 72 -6.32 22.00 -14.11
N ARG A 73 -5.21 21.29 -13.91
CA ARG A 73 -5.10 19.85 -14.18
C ARG A 73 -4.58 19.18 -12.91
N ALA A 74 -5.29 18.14 -12.46
CA ALA A 74 -4.82 17.30 -11.39
C ALA A 74 -4.02 16.13 -11.97
N HIS A 75 -2.80 15.93 -11.50
CA HIS A 75 -2.01 14.75 -11.78
C HIS A 75 -1.97 13.90 -10.52
N ALA A 76 -2.64 12.75 -10.55
CA ALA A 76 -2.59 11.79 -9.46
C ALA A 76 -1.54 10.72 -9.77
N PHE A 77 -0.58 10.56 -8.86
CA PHE A 77 0.41 9.49 -8.95
C PHE A 77 -0.01 8.36 -8.03
N PHE A 78 -0.22 7.19 -8.60
CA PHE A 78 -0.48 5.97 -7.86
C PHE A 78 0.82 5.17 -7.73
N ARG A 79 1.19 4.84 -6.50
CA ARG A 79 2.23 3.87 -6.21
C ARG A 79 1.58 2.63 -5.61
N GLY A 80 1.63 1.53 -6.33
CA GLY A 80 1.16 0.25 -5.83
C GLY A 80 1.88 -0.18 -4.55
N LEU A 81 1.28 -1.09 -3.82
CA LEU A 81 1.91 -1.71 -2.66
C LEU A 81 3.07 -2.60 -3.15
N PRO A 82 4.29 -2.42 -2.63
CA PRO A 82 5.41 -3.32 -2.94
C PRO A 82 5.29 -4.65 -2.19
N GLY A 83 4.27 -4.83 -1.39
CA GLY A 83 3.96 -5.94 -0.52
C GLY A 83 3.15 -5.49 0.68
N LEU A 84 2.84 -6.41 1.57
CA LEU A 84 2.20 -6.13 2.85
C LEU A 84 3.00 -6.83 3.94
N TRP A 85 3.28 -6.11 5.02
CA TRP A 85 3.99 -6.65 6.19
C TRP A 85 3.11 -6.52 7.42
N ALA A 86 3.27 -7.44 8.36
CA ALA A 86 2.50 -7.39 9.59
C ALA A 86 3.33 -7.76 10.82
N CYS A 87 2.98 -7.13 11.92
CA CYS A 87 3.48 -7.48 13.24
C CYS A 87 3.08 -8.91 13.59
N SER A 88 4.02 -9.69 14.08
CA SER A 88 3.80 -11.09 14.45
C SER A 88 3.05 -11.28 15.78
N ASP A 89 2.91 -10.24 16.58
CA ASP A 89 2.16 -10.31 17.83
C ASP A 89 0.65 -10.08 17.61
N PRO A 90 -0.23 -11.08 17.81
CA PRO A 90 -1.67 -10.91 17.68
C PRO A 90 -2.26 -9.98 18.76
N HIS A 91 -1.52 -9.74 19.86
CA HIS A 91 -1.89 -8.82 20.94
C HIS A 91 -1.29 -7.42 20.76
N CYS A 92 -0.74 -7.11 19.57
CA CYS A 92 -0.06 -5.87 19.28
C CYS A 92 -0.84 -4.64 19.79
N SER A 93 -0.15 -3.80 20.59
CA SER A 93 -0.76 -2.59 21.16
C SER A 93 -1.14 -1.53 20.14
N ARG A 94 -0.65 -1.64 18.90
CA ARG A 94 -0.96 -0.75 17.78
C ARG A 94 -2.31 -1.06 17.11
N VAL A 95 -2.90 -2.23 17.39
CA VAL A 95 -4.24 -2.56 16.90
C VAL A 95 -5.25 -2.01 17.89
N ALA A 96 -6.13 -1.13 17.44
CA ALA A 96 -7.18 -0.54 18.26
C ALA A 96 -8.06 -1.62 18.90
N LYS A 97 -8.50 -1.36 20.14
CA LYS A 97 -9.33 -2.33 20.88
C LYS A 97 -10.64 -2.64 20.15
N GLU A 98 -11.25 -1.63 19.56
CA GLU A 98 -12.50 -1.72 18.80
C GLU A 98 -12.36 -2.71 17.63
N ARG A 99 -11.22 -2.68 16.94
CA ARG A 99 -10.95 -3.63 15.85
C ARG A 99 -10.72 -5.07 16.32
N ARG A 100 -10.36 -5.29 17.58
CA ARG A 100 -10.27 -6.64 18.17
C ARG A 100 -11.65 -7.21 18.49
N GLU A 101 -12.60 -6.36 18.85
CA GLU A 101 -13.98 -6.74 19.11
C GLU A 101 -14.70 -7.20 17.83
N ASP A 102 -14.35 -6.65 16.68
CA ASP A 102 -14.88 -7.05 15.36
C ASP A 102 -14.58 -8.52 15.00
N TRP A 103 -13.60 -9.15 15.67
CA TRP A 103 -13.21 -10.54 15.45
C TRP A 103 -13.99 -11.54 16.32
N GLY A 104 -15.12 -11.11 16.90
CA GLY A 104 -16.01 -12.00 17.67
C GLY A 104 -15.34 -12.65 18.88
N GLY A 105 -14.38 -11.99 19.50
CA GLY A 105 -13.60 -12.49 20.63
C GLY A 105 -12.39 -13.35 20.26
N HIS A 106 -12.15 -13.60 18.98
CA HIS A 106 -10.93 -14.25 18.49
C HIS A 106 -9.80 -13.23 18.31
N LEU A 107 -8.56 -13.68 18.47
CA LEU A 107 -7.42 -12.85 18.16
C LEU A 107 -7.26 -12.72 16.61
N PRO A 108 -6.93 -11.53 16.12
CA PRO A 108 -6.59 -11.39 14.70
C PRO A 108 -5.33 -12.22 14.37
N PRO A 109 -5.21 -12.72 13.14
CA PRO A 109 -4.05 -13.54 12.76
C PRO A 109 -2.74 -12.75 12.79
N THR A 110 -2.80 -11.42 12.72
CA THR A 110 -1.63 -10.53 12.75
C THR A 110 -1.88 -9.32 13.65
N GLY A 111 -0.81 -8.67 14.10
CA GLY A 111 -0.87 -7.34 14.69
C GLY A 111 -0.97 -6.24 13.63
N ALA A 112 -0.35 -5.08 13.87
CA ALA A 112 -0.39 -3.92 12.98
C ALA A 112 0.15 -4.24 11.57
N LEU A 113 -0.50 -3.68 10.54
CA LEU A 113 -0.13 -3.85 9.13
C LEU A 113 0.70 -2.66 8.64
N TYR A 114 1.63 -2.94 7.74
CA TYR A 114 2.55 -1.97 7.15
C TYR A 114 2.65 -2.14 5.63
N ALA A 115 2.58 -1.02 4.91
CA ALA A 115 2.73 -0.99 3.46
C ALA A 115 4.20 -1.01 2.99
N GLN A 116 5.16 -1.04 3.92
CA GLN A 116 6.59 -1.07 3.64
C GLN A 116 7.29 -2.05 4.56
N PRO A 117 8.41 -2.68 4.13
CA PRO A 117 9.19 -3.57 4.97
C PRO A 117 9.73 -2.85 6.20
N ARG A 118 9.70 -3.53 7.32
CA ARG A 118 10.34 -3.09 8.57
C ARG A 118 10.68 -4.30 9.44
N ARG A 119 11.68 -4.17 10.27
CA ARG A 119 12.18 -5.28 11.10
C ARG A 119 11.32 -5.52 12.33
N THR A 120 10.90 -4.44 12.98
CA THR A 120 10.17 -4.48 14.26
C THR A 120 8.99 -3.52 14.27
N CYS A 121 7.96 -3.90 15.00
CA CYS A 121 6.81 -3.08 15.35
C CYS A 121 7.14 -2.19 16.54
N GLU A 122 6.33 -1.16 16.80
CA GLU A 122 6.44 -0.32 18.00
C GLU A 122 6.11 -1.09 19.31
N CYS A 123 5.60 -2.30 19.24
CA CYS A 123 5.43 -3.22 20.37
C CYS A 123 6.61 -4.18 20.54
N ASP A 124 7.74 -3.91 19.89
CA ASP A 124 8.98 -4.70 19.85
C ASP A 124 8.88 -6.06 19.16
N ALA A 125 7.69 -6.48 18.70
CA ALA A 125 7.54 -7.71 17.94
C ALA A 125 8.10 -7.58 16.52
N ARG A 126 8.57 -8.69 15.97
CA ARG A 126 9.05 -8.79 14.59
C ARG A 126 7.91 -8.57 13.60
N VAL A 127 8.28 -8.07 12.45
CA VAL A 127 7.36 -7.84 11.33
C VAL A 127 7.78 -8.74 10.18
N PHE A 128 6.82 -9.50 9.63
CA PHE A 128 7.04 -10.40 8.50
C PHE A 128 6.18 -10.01 7.31
N GLU A 129 6.62 -10.40 6.13
CA GLU A 129 5.82 -10.26 4.90
C GLU A 129 4.57 -11.13 4.97
N VAL A 130 3.41 -10.56 4.65
CA VAL A 130 2.13 -11.26 4.66
C VAL A 130 1.83 -11.82 3.27
N HIS A 131 1.46 -13.09 3.25
CA HIS A 131 0.90 -13.76 2.09
C HIS A 131 -0.51 -14.24 2.42
N THR A 132 -1.35 -14.42 1.42
CA THR A 132 -2.69 -15.00 1.60
C THR A 132 -2.98 -16.04 0.53
N CYS A 133 -3.75 -17.04 0.92
CA CYS A 133 -4.30 -17.97 -0.06
C CYS A 133 -5.42 -17.28 -0.85
N ARG A 134 -5.30 -17.20 -2.16
CA ARG A 134 -6.31 -16.57 -3.04
C ARG A 134 -7.69 -17.25 -2.97
N SER A 135 -7.70 -18.55 -2.70
CA SER A 135 -8.94 -19.34 -2.69
C SER A 135 -9.74 -19.19 -1.40
N CYS A 136 -9.09 -19.05 -0.23
CA CYS A 136 -9.80 -19.02 1.06
C CYS A 136 -9.46 -17.82 1.96
N GLY A 137 -8.49 -16.98 1.58
CA GLY A 137 -8.09 -15.82 2.36
C GLY A 137 -7.23 -16.11 3.60
N SER A 138 -6.86 -17.37 3.88
CA SER A 138 -6.00 -17.70 5.02
C SER A 138 -4.69 -16.97 4.96
N ALA A 139 -4.26 -16.44 6.10
CA ALA A 139 -3.06 -15.62 6.22
C ALA A 139 -1.82 -16.46 6.53
N TYR A 140 -0.71 -16.06 5.95
CA TYR A 140 0.62 -16.66 6.13
C TYR A 140 1.65 -15.57 6.37
N PHE A 141 2.68 -15.89 7.16
CA PHE A 141 3.93 -15.14 7.12
C PHE A 141 4.92 -15.85 6.21
N LYS A 142 5.65 -15.06 5.42
CA LYS A 142 6.87 -15.48 4.78
C LYS A 142 8.04 -15.00 5.64
N ALA A 143 8.82 -15.95 6.07
CA ALA A 143 10.05 -15.75 6.85
C ALA A 143 11.18 -16.52 6.16
N PHE A 144 12.36 -16.45 6.74
CA PHE A 144 13.55 -17.14 6.23
C PHE A 144 14.24 -17.89 7.36
N SER A 145 14.82 -19.06 7.05
CA SER A 145 15.61 -19.86 7.98
C SER A 145 16.71 -20.63 7.26
N PHE A 146 17.79 -20.98 7.96
CA PHE A 146 18.82 -21.90 7.44
C PHE A 146 18.30 -23.33 7.29
N ASP A 147 17.45 -23.78 8.22
CA ASP A 147 16.74 -25.05 8.11
C ASP A 147 15.24 -24.78 7.97
N PRO A 148 14.71 -24.77 6.73
CA PRO A 148 13.29 -24.49 6.50
C PRO A 148 12.35 -25.61 6.96
N ASP A 149 12.86 -26.83 7.13
CA ASP A 149 12.07 -27.97 7.63
C ASP A 149 12.00 -28.02 9.16
N SER A 150 13.02 -27.49 9.85
CA SER A 150 13.06 -27.44 11.31
C SER A 150 13.66 -26.10 11.79
N PRO A 151 12.97 -24.99 11.53
CA PRO A 151 13.50 -23.68 11.88
C PRO A 151 13.58 -23.51 13.40
N ASP A 152 14.72 -23.07 13.90
CA ASP A 152 14.93 -22.64 15.28
C ASP A 152 14.83 -21.12 15.45
N TYR A 153 15.01 -20.41 14.33
CA TYR A 153 14.95 -18.98 14.24
C TYR A 153 14.44 -18.50 12.88
N LEU A 154 13.67 -17.41 12.89
CA LEU A 154 13.06 -16.82 11.70
C LEU A 154 13.56 -15.39 11.47
N TRP A 155 14.13 -15.16 10.29
CA TRP A 155 14.44 -13.82 9.78
C TRP A 155 13.23 -13.26 9.00
N ALA A 156 13.04 -11.96 9.11
CA ALA A 156 11.97 -11.26 8.39
C ALA A 156 12.32 -11.00 6.92
N GLU A 157 13.60 -11.03 6.60
CA GLU A 157 14.14 -10.75 5.26
C GLU A 157 15.23 -11.78 4.92
N ASP A 158 15.52 -11.92 3.63
CA ASP A 158 16.64 -12.71 3.16
C ASP A 158 17.95 -11.99 3.57
N VAL A 159 18.67 -12.57 4.51
CA VAL A 159 19.94 -12.04 4.98
C VAL A 159 21.14 -12.58 4.21
N GLY A 160 20.90 -13.44 3.21
CA GLY A 160 21.95 -14.07 2.41
C GLY A 160 22.82 -15.01 3.22
N GLU A 161 24.15 -14.94 3.00
CA GLU A 161 25.15 -15.65 3.78
C GLU A 161 25.43 -14.90 5.08
N VAL A 162 25.54 -15.64 6.18
CA VAL A 162 25.89 -15.10 7.50
C VAL A 162 27.24 -15.64 7.90
N ASP A 163 28.15 -14.75 8.28
CA ASP A 163 29.50 -15.13 8.72
C ASP A 163 29.47 -16.17 9.86
N GLY A 164 30.17 -17.28 9.65
CA GLY A 164 30.28 -18.37 10.62
C GLY A 164 29.11 -19.35 10.66
N VAL A 165 28.17 -19.23 9.73
CA VAL A 165 27.07 -20.20 9.55
C VAL A 165 27.14 -20.75 8.14
N ASP A 166 27.22 -22.07 8.01
CA ASP A 166 27.22 -22.75 6.71
C ASP A 166 25.81 -22.76 6.13
N GLY A 167 25.68 -22.28 4.89
CA GLY A 167 24.40 -22.29 4.14
C GLY A 167 23.82 -20.92 3.86
N VAL A 168 22.73 -20.92 3.13
CA VAL A 168 21.93 -19.74 2.75
C VAL A 168 20.54 -19.88 3.33
N VAL A 169 20.00 -18.80 3.85
CA VAL A 169 18.62 -18.81 4.37
C VAL A 169 17.64 -19.07 3.22
N GLN A 170 16.62 -19.85 3.51
CA GLN A 170 15.57 -20.24 2.56
C GLN A 170 14.22 -19.76 3.07
N PRO A 171 13.26 -19.45 2.18
CA PRO A 171 11.94 -19.02 2.58
C PRO A 171 11.16 -20.12 3.31
N VAL A 172 10.50 -19.72 4.40
CA VAL A 172 9.61 -20.57 5.20
C VAL A 172 8.25 -19.89 5.29
N PHE A 173 7.18 -20.63 4.97
CA PHE A 173 5.82 -20.15 5.08
C PHE A 173 5.18 -20.68 6.36
N LEU A 174 4.56 -19.78 7.12
CA LEU A 174 3.93 -20.05 8.40
C LEU A 174 2.44 -19.78 8.26
N ALA A 175 1.59 -20.79 8.38
CA ALA A 175 0.16 -20.55 8.50
C ALA A 175 -0.14 -19.97 9.90
N LEU A 176 -1.01 -18.97 9.96
CA LEU A 176 -1.27 -18.17 11.16
C LEU A 176 -2.55 -18.56 11.88
N GLU A 177 -3.36 -19.38 11.25
CA GLU A 177 -4.61 -19.90 11.76
C GLU A 177 -4.56 -21.42 11.81
N GLU A 178 -5.23 -22.02 12.79
CA GLU A 178 -5.28 -23.47 12.94
C GLU A 178 -5.91 -24.12 11.69
N PRO A 179 -5.17 -25.01 11.01
CA PRO A 179 -5.71 -25.72 9.87
C PRO A 179 -6.58 -26.90 10.33
N PRO A 180 -7.48 -27.40 9.48
CA PRO A 180 -8.26 -28.60 9.76
C PRO A 180 -7.38 -29.81 10.10
N ALA A 181 -7.90 -30.69 10.93
CA ALA A 181 -7.24 -31.93 11.27
C ALA A 181 -6.94 -32.77 10.00
N GLY A 182 -5.74 -33.35 9.94
CA GLY A 182 -5.31 -34.12 8.77
C GLY A 182 -4.66 -33.32 7.66
N SER A 183 -4.51 -32.01 7.80
CA SER A 183 -3.81 -31.15 6.82
C SER A 183 -2.31 -31.47 6.68
N GLY A 184 -1.72 -32.18 7.63
CA GLY A 184 -0.29 -32.45 7.70
C GLY A 184 0.57 -31.29 8.18
N ALA A 185 0.00 -30.12 8.37
CA ALA A 185 0.71 -28.97 8.93
C ALA A 185 1.18 -29.24 10.38
N ARG A 186 2.37 -28.80 10.70
CA ARG A 186 3.02 -29.05 11.99
C ARG A 186 2.87 -27.85 12.90
N LEU A 187 2.25 -28.04 14.05
CA LEU A 187 2.14 -26.99 15.08
C LEU A 187 3.52 -26.70 15.68
N ASP A 188 3.87 -25.43 15.77
CA ASP A 188 5.02 -24.93 16.50
C ASP A 188 4.68 -23.56 17.15
N TYR A 189 5.63 -22.99 17.86
CA TYR A 189 5.47 -21.74 18.61
C TYR A 189 6.55 -20.74 18.23
N LEU A 190 6.13 -19.57 17.80
CA LEU A 190 7.00 -18.44 17.48
C LEU A 190 6.98 -17.43 18.64
N ASP A 191 8.14 -17.09 19.17
CA ASP A 191 8.28 -15.92 20.03
C ASP A 191 8.33 -14.66 19.14
N PRO A 192 7.32 -13.79 19.21
CA PRO A 192 7.19 -12.66 18.29
C PRO A 192 8.28 -11.60 18.47
N VAL A 193 8.91 -11.51 19.62
CA VAL A 193 9.98 -10.54 19.90
C VAL A 193 11.34 -11.06 19.44
N SER A 194 11.70 -12.25 19.90
CA SER A 194 13.03 -12.81 19.59
C SER A 194 13.11 -13.42 18.20
N GLY A 195 12.00 -13.91 17.61
CA GLY A 195 11.97 -14.66 16.36
C GLY A 195 12.36 -16.14 16.52
N ARG A 196 12.51 -16.63 17.74
CA ARG A 196 12.83 -18.04 18.02
C ARG A 196 11.59 -18.91 17.86
N VAL A 197 11.79 -20.08 17.27
CA VAL A 197 10.79 -21.13 17.12
C VAL A 197 10.98 -22.18 18.21
N GLY A 198 9.93 -22.90 18.60
CA GLY A 198 9.95 -23.85 19.70
C GLY A 198 9.92 -23.18 21.08
N SER A 199 9.85 -21.88 21.14
CA SER A 199 9.82 -21.12 22.40
C SER A 199 8.48 -21.31 23.10
N ARG A 200 8.51 -21.61 24.39
CA ARG A 200 7.33 -21.66 25.25
C ARG A 200 7.21 -20.42 26.14
N SER A 201 7.68 -19.29 25.65
CA SER A 201 7.49 -18.01 26.36
C SER A 201 5.99 -17.69 26.49
N LYS A 202 5.64 -16.83 27.45
CA LYS A 202 4.26 -16.36 27.60
C LYS A 202 3.75 -15.52 26.43
N LEU A 203 4.67 -15.02 25.60
CA LEU A 203 4.39 -14.23 24.40
C LEU A 203 4.33 -15.10 23.13
N ALA A 204 4.70 -16.39 23.23
CA ALA A 204 4.74 -17.26 22.07
C ALA A 204 3.36 -17.47 21.45
N ARG A 205 3.28 -17.28 20.14
CA ARG A 205 2.11 -17.54 19.35
C ARG A 205 2.20 -18.89 18.64
N GLN A 206 1.07 -19.53 18.42
CA GLN A 206 0.97 -20.71 17.57
C GLN A 206 1.20 -20.33 16.10
N ILE A 207 1.97 -21.18 15.42
CA ILE A 207 2.20 -21.15 13.98
C ILE A 207 2.12 -22.59 13.47
N TRP A 208 1.81 -22.75 12.20
CA TRP A 208 1.81 -24.07 11.55
C TRP A 208 2.79 -24.05 10.40
N LEU A 209 3.74 -24.95 10.48
CA LEU A 209 4.80 -25.19 9.51
C LEU A 209 4.35 -26.19 8.44
N PRO A 210 4.94 -26.16 7.23
CA PRO A 210 4.70 -27.18 6.22
C PRO A 210 5.10 -28.58 6.69
N PRO A 211 4.49 -29.65 6.16
CA PRO A 211 4.96 -31.02 6.38
C PRO A 211 6.38 -31.20 5.86
N ILE A 212 7.18 -32.02 6.55
CA ILE A 212 8.55 -32.38 6.11
C ILE A 212 8.45 -33.41 4.98
N GLY A 213 9.34 -33.30 3.99
CA GLY A 213 9.50 -34.31 2.94
C GLY A 213 8.35 -34.36 1.93
N GLN A 214 7.67 -33.26 1.68
CA GLN A 214 6.68 -33.17 0.61
C GLN A 214 7.35 -33.42 -0.76
N LYS A 215 6.78 -34.35 -1.55
CA LYS A 215 7.42 -34.90 -2.74
C LYS A 215 7.66 -33.87 -3.85
N ASP A 216 6.85 -32.87 -4.00
CA ASP A 216 6.88 -31.89 -5.11
C ASP A 216 6.87 -30.45 -4.64
N SER A 217 7.30 -30.19 -3.40
CA SER A 217 7.39 -28.86 -2.85
C SER A 217 8.78 -28.63 -2.25
N PRO A 218 9.36 -27.45 -2.47
CA PRO A 218 10.59 -27.08 -1.77
C PRO A 218 10.38 -27.09 -0.26
N ALA A 219 11.46 -27.37 0.48
CA ALA A 219 11.46 -27.25 1.94
C ALA A 219 10.89 -25.89 2.39
N GLY A 220 10.18 -25.86 3.50
CA GLY A 220 9.58 -24.63 4.04
C GLY A 220 8.34 -24.08 3.29
N LYS A 221 7.88 -24.74 2.21
CA LYS A 221 6.67 -24.31 1.47
C LYS A 221 5.56 -25.34 1.59
N PHE A 222 4.31 -24.87 1.62
CA PHE A 222 3.15 -25.72 1.52
C PHE A 222 2.92 -26.15 0.08
N GLN A 223 2.82 -27.45 -0.19
CA GLN A 223 2.40 -27.96 -1.49
C GLN A 223 0.96 -27.58 -1.80
N ASN A 224 0.10 -27.62 -0.78
CA ASN A 224 -1.27 -27.18 -0.85
C ASN A 224 -1.60 -26.32 0.38
N CYS A 225 -2.52 -25.38 0.22
CA CYS A 225 -3.04 -24.62 1.36
C CYS A 225 -3.62 -25.59 2.40
N PRO A 226 -3.13 -25.61 3.64
CA PRO A 226 -3.56 -26.57 4.65
C PRO A 226 -5.02 -26.39 5.06
N ARG A 227 -5.64 -25.24 4.74
CA ARG A 227 -7.03 -24.95 5.07
C ARG A 227 -8.04 -25.38 4.01
N CYS A 228 -7.78 -25.09 2.73
CA CYS A 228 -8.73 -25.34 1.65
C CYS A 228 -8.25 -26.34 0.60
N GLY A 229 -7.01 -26.80 0.66
CA GLY A 229 -6.44 -27.73 -0.31
C GLY A 229 -6.03 -27.13 -1.66
N ALA A 230 -6.21 -25.81 -1.87
CA ALA A 230 -5.74 -25.12 -3.08
C ALA A 230 -4.22 -25.24 -3.21
N ARG A 231 -3.70 -25.13 -4.44
CA ARG A 231 -2.27 -25.27 -4.72
C ARG A 231 -1.45 -24.27 -3.91
N GLY A 232 -0.25 -24.65 -3.51
CA GLY A 232 0.66 -23.78 -2.74
C GLY A 232 1.02 -22.48 -3.47
N ASP A 233 1.03 -22.51 -4.80
CA ASP A 233 1.25 -21.31 -5.64
C ASP A 233 0.11 -20.27 -5.51
N ASP A 234 -1.05 -20.64 -4.99
CA ASP A 234 -2.13 -19.72 -4.68
C ASP A 234 -1.90 -18.94 -3.37
N ILE A 235 -0.87 -19.29 -2.59
CA ILE A 235 -0.40 -18.52 -1.42
C ILE A 235 0.51 -17.41 -1.96
N MET A 236 -0.04 -16.21 -2.11
CA MET A 236 0.60 -15.11 -2.83
C MET A 236 0.80 -13.87 -1.95
N ASP A 237 1.79 -13.11 -2.36
CA ASP A 237 2.09 -11.78 -1.82
C ASP A 237 0.97 -10.76 -2.12
N HIS A 238 1.02 -9.63 -1.43
CA HIS A 238 0.14 -8.47 -1.64
C HIS A 238 0.80 -7.38 -2.50
N VAL A 239 1.72 -7.77 -3.37
CA VAL A 239 2.27 -6.83 -4.35
C VAL A 239 1.15 -6.44 -5.31
N THR A 240 0.95 -5.14 -5.48
CA THR A 240 0.03 -4.64 -6.49
C THR A 240 0.55 -5.03 -7.88
N LYS A 241 -0.13 -5.97 -8.52
CA LYS A 241 0.20 -6.46 -9.86
C LYS A 241 -0.85 -5.97 -10.84
N GLY A 242 -0.38 -5.48 -12.00
CA GLY A 242 -1.26 -5.04 -13.06
C GLY A 242 -1.94 -3.69 -12.81
N ASP A 243 -2.96 -3.44 -13.61
CA ASP A 243 -3.62 -2.14 -13.71
C ASP A 243 -4.92 -2.04 -12.89
N GLU A 244 -5.31 -3.09 -12.17
CA GLU A 244 -6.58 -3.15 -11.43
C GLU A 244 -6.82 -1.96 -10.48
N PRO A 245 -5.86 -1.58 -9.60
CA PRO A 245 -6.07 -0.43 -8.72
C PRO A 245 -6.16 0.89 -9.48
N PHE A 246 -5.51 0.96 -10.65
CA PHE A 246 -5.55 2.11 -11.51
C PHE A 246 -6.91 2.21 -12.22
N GLN A 247 -7.46 1.10 -12.69
CA GLN A 247 -8.78 1.04 -13.29
C GLN A 247 -9.87 1.46 -12.30
N GLU A 248 -9.76 1.05 -11.02
CA GLU A 248 -10.69 1.47 -9.97
C GLU A 248 -10.64 2.97 -9.72
N ILE A 249 -9.44 3.56 -9.64
CA ILE A 249 -9.28 5.01 -9.50
C ILE A 249 -9.89 5.75 -10.70
N VAL A 250 -9.63 5.27 -11.92
CA VAL A 250 -10.16 5.87 -13.14
C VAL A 250 -11.69 5.78 -13.19
N SER A 251 -12.24 4.63 -12.82
CA SER A 251 -13.69 4.41 -12.75
C SER A 251 -14.36 5.33 -11.73
N SER A 252 -13.77 5.43 -10.53
CA SER A 252 -14.25 6.34 -9.48
C SER A 252 -14.18 7.79 -9.94
N GLN A 253 -13.07 8.23 -10.51
CA GLN A 253 -12.94 9.59 -11.06
C GLN A 253 -13.98 9.88 -12.14
N LEU A 254 -14.27 8.91 -12.99
CA LEU A 254 -15.26 9.07 -14.05
C LEU A 254 -16.68 9.21 -13.49
N LEU A 255 -16.99 8.42 -12.46
CA LEU A 255 -18.33 8.42 -11.81
C LEU A 255 -18.57 9.71 -11.00
N GLU A 256 -17.53 10.24 -10.35
CA GLU A 256 -17.60 11.47 -9.55
C GLU A 256 -17.74 12.74 -10.40
N GLN A 257 -17.42 12.69 -11.70
CA GLN A 257 -17.58 13.85 -12.57
C GLN A 257 -19.09 14.17 -12.77
N PRO A 258 -19.52 15.43 -12.67
CA PRO A 258 -20.89 15.80 -12.93
C PRO A 258 -21.25 15.56 -14.42
N PRO A 259 -22.39 14.92 -14.69
CA PRO A 259 -22.83 14.70 -16.06
C PRO A 259 -23.29 16.03 -16.70
N ARG A 260 -23.03 16.20 -17.98
CA ARG A 260 -23.61 17.29 -18.77
C ARG A 260 -24.97 16.85 -19.32
N PRO A 261 -26.08 17.47 -18.91
CA PRO A 261 -27.44 17.04 -19.28
C PRO A 261 -27.72 17.21 -20.78
N ASP A 262 -27.03 18.13 -21.43
CA ASP A 262 -27.20 18.54 -22.82
C ASP A 262 -26.38 17.71 -23.83
N VAL A 263 -25.56 16.77 -23.37
CA VAL A 263 -24.66 15.98 -24.23
C VAL A 263 -25.20 14.57 -24.42
N ALA A 264 -25.60 14.24 -25.64
CA ALA A 264 -26.08 12.91 -26.05
C ALA A 264 -24.90 11.95 -26.31
N THR A 265 -23.94 11.85 -25.40
CA THR A 265 -22.84 10.87 -25.47
C THR A 265 -23.04 9.77 -24.43
N PRO A 266 -22.48 8.56 -24.63
CA PRO A 266 -22.65 7.44 -23.69
C PRO A 266 -22.28 7.79 -22.24
N LEU A 267 -21.29 8.63 -22.02
CA LEU A 267 -20.81 9.04 -20.70
C LEU A 267 -21.30 10.44 -20.29
N LYS A 268 -22.27 11.01 -20.99
CA LYS A 268 -22.78 12.37 -20.74
C LYS A 268 -21.69 13.42 -20.61
N GLY A 269 -20.69 13.35 -21.49
CA GLY A 269 -19.56 14.30 -21.53
C GLY A 269 -18.49 14.12 -20.46
N ARG A 270 -18.60 13.09 -19.60
CA ARG A 270 -17.53 12.73 -18.65
C ARG A 270 -16.32 12.22 -19.41
N LYS A 271 -15.13 12.66 -19.02
CA LYS A 271 -13.87 12.28 -19.67
C LYS A 271 -12.77 12.14 -18.64
N THR A 272 -11.98 11.08 -18.74
CA THR A 272 -10.74 10.89 -17.99
C THR A 272 -9.61 10.71 -18.99
N LEU A 273 -8.52 11.43 -18.81
CA LEU A 273 -7.29 11.26 -19.60
C LEU A 273 -6.29 10.47 -18.78
N ILE A 274 -5.77 9.41 -19.36
CA ILE A 274 -4.80 8.52 -18.74
C ILE A 274 -3.48 8.69 -19.47
N PHE A 275 -2.41 8.95 -18.72
CA PHE A 275 -1.06 9.00 -19.23
C PHE A 275 -0.25 7.85 -18.63
N SER A 276 0.50 7.16 -19.46
CA SER A 276 1.39 6.09 -19.05
C SER A 276 2.76 6.30 -19.72
N ASP A 277 3.83 6.07 -18.98
CA ASP A 277 5.21 6.16 -19.47
C ASP A 277 5.55 5.10 -20.53
N GLY A 278 4.75 4.06 -20.65
CA GLY A 278 4.94 2.98 -21.60
C GLY A 278 3.84 2.90 -22.65
N ARG A 279 4.21 2.87 -23.94
CA ARG A 279 3.25 2.69 -25.05
C ARG A 279 2.41 1.42 -24.88
N GLN A 280 3.00 0.34 -24.35
CA GLN A 280 2.30 -0.93 -24.10
C GLN A 280 1.28 -0.83 -22.96
N ALA A 281 1.57 -0.06 -21.90
CA ALA A 281 0.63 0.17 -20.83
C ALA A 281 -0.54 1.05 -21.29
N ALA A 282 -0.27 2.12 -22.06
CA ALA A 282 -1.29 2.97 -22.61
C ALA A 282 -2.26 2.23 -23.54
N SER A 283 -1.77 1.28 -24.36
CA SER A 283 -2.61 0.48 -25.27
C SER A 283 -3.50 -0.55 -24.57
N ARG A 284 -3.19 -0.92 -23.33
CA ARG A 284 -4.03 -1.84 -22.52
C ARG A 284 -5.15 -1.11 -21.76
N LEU A 285 -5.03 0.20 -21.61
CA LEU A 285 -5.96 1.05 -20.87
C LEU A 285 -6.94 1.77 -21.78
N ALA A 286 -6.72 1.74 -23.08
CA ALA A 286 -7.60 2.32 -24.11
C ALA A 286 -8.67 1.32 -24.55
#